data_774dc9869d67e4121c13e2a3c1072c85
#
_entry.id   774dc9869d67e4121c13e2a3c1072c85
#
_cell.length_a   1.000
_cell.length_b   1.000
_cell.length_c   1.000
_cell.angle_alpha   90.00
_cell.angle_beta   90.00
_cell.angle_gamma   90.00
#
_symmetry.space_group_name_H-M   'P 1'
#
loop_
_entity.id
_entity.type
_entity.pdbx_description
1 polymer ?
#
loop_
_entity_poly.entity_id
_entity_poly.type
_entity_poly.pdbx_seq_one_letter_code
_entity_poly.pdbx_strand_id
1 'polypeptide(L)'
;MAEAIDIRELNALIEHQSNFVTNLTTGMDRVIVGQKHLVESLLIGLLSDGHILLEGVPGLAKTLAINTLSKLIDSKFSRIQFTPDLLPADVVGTMIYSQKDENFQVKKGPVFANFVLADEINRAPAKVQSALLEAMQEHQVTIGESTFSLPKPFLVMATQNPVEQEGTYPLPEAQMDRFMLKVVISYPTLEEEKRIMRENLAGSMPTVVPVSSAEEIMKAREVVRQVYIDEKIEQYIADIVFATRFPENYGLKELKSMITFGGSPRASISLCKAARAYAFIKRRGYVIPEDVRAVAHDVLRHRIGLSYEAEANNITSEEIVSQIINKVEVP
;
A
#
# COMPACT_ATOMS: atom_id res chain seq x y z
N MET A 1 -8.00 -27.84 -18.92
CA MET A 1 -7.04 -27.26 -19.89
C MET A 1 -7.21 -25.76 -19.78
N ALA A 2 -6.19 -25.04 -19.33
CA ALA A 2 -6.23 -23.58 -19.36
C ALA A 2 -6.26 -23.15 -20.84
N GLU A 3 -7.27 -22.39 -21.24
CA GLU A 3 -7.29 -21.75 -22.55
C GLU A 3 -6.01 -20.92 -22.68
N ALA A 4 -5.31 -21.09 -23.80
CA ALA A 4 -4.12 -20.29 -24.08
C ALA A 4 -4.57 -18.83 -24.16
N ILE A 5 -4.16 -18.02 -23.18
CA ILE A 5 -4.46 -16.59 -23.14
C ILE A 5 -3.82 -15.96 -24.37
N ASP A 6 -4.63 -15.41 -25.27
CA ASP A 6 -4.09 -14.61 -26.39
C ASP A 6 -3.58 -13.28 -25.80
N ILE A 7 -2.25 -13.18 -25.70
CA ILE A 7 -1.57 -12.00 -25.16
C ILE A 7 -1.93 -10.74 -25.97
N ARG A 8 -2.28 -10.87 -27.25
CA ARG A 8 -2.67 -9.72 -28.09
C ARG A 8 -4.04 -9.19 -27.70
N GLU A 9 -5.01 -10.08 -27.48
CA GLU A 9 -6.35 -9.70 -27.00
C GLU A 9 -6.28 -9.12 -25.59
N LEU A 10 -5.47 -9.72 -24.72
CA LEU A 10 -5.26 -9.22 -23.37
C LEU A 10 -4.59 -7.82 -23.37
N ASN A 11 -3.60 -7.58 -24.21
CA ASN A 11 -2.99 -6.25 -24.36
C ASN A 11 -4.01 -5.21 -24.84
N ALA A 12 -4.83 -5.52 -25.83
CA ALA A 12 -5.88 -4.61 -26.33
C ALA A 12 -6.92 -4.30 -25.23
N LEU A 13 -7.32 -5.31 -24.46
CA LEU A 13 -8.21 -5.15 -23.31
C LEU A 13 -7.59 -4.22 -22.26
N ILE A 14 -6.33 -4.45 -21.91
CA ILE A 14 -5.62 -3.67 -20.91
C ILE A 14 -5.41 -2.23 -21.38
N GLU A 15 -5.05 -2.01 -22.63
CA GLU A 15 -4.90 -0.67 -23.18
C GLU A 15 -6.21 0.13 -23.06
N HIS A 16 -7.34 -0.50 -23.35
CA HIS A 16 -8.65 0.13 -23.17
C HIS A 16 -9.01 0.34 -21.71
N GLN A 17 -8.83 -0.68 -20.87
CA GLN A 17 -9.24 -0.66 -19.46
C GLN A 17 -8.31 0.18 -18.57
N SER A 18 -7.08 0.49 -19.01
CA SER A 18 -6.12 1.31 -18.26
C SER A 18 -6.22 2.80 -18.53
N ASN A 19 -7.10 3.25 -19.42
CA ASN A 19 -7.24 4.67 -19.77
C ASN A 19 -7.57 5.55 -18.56
N PHE A 20 -8.40 5.06 -17.64
CA PHE A 20 -8.73 5.79 -16.40
C PHE A 20 -7.50 6.04 -15.51
N VAL A 21 -6.47 5.15 -15.55
CA VAL A 21 -5.23 5.33 -14.79
C VAL A 21 -4.54 6.63 -15.19
N THR A 22 -4.49 6.94 -16.48
CA THR A 22 -3.92 8.20 -16.97
C THR A 22 -4.72 9.40 -16.45
N ASN A 23 -6.05 9.30 -16.43
CA ASN A 23 -6.92 10.36 -15.92
C ASN A 23 -6.72 10.55 -14.41
N LEU A 24 -6.61 9.45 -13.64
CA LEU A 24 -6.31 9.49 -12.21
C LEU A 24 -4.92 10.11 -11.95
N THR A 25 -3.88 9.65 -12.66
CA THR A 25 -2.52 10.19 -12.51
C THR A 25 -2.49 11.68 -12.84
N THR A 26 -3.11 12.09 -13.95
CA THR A 26 -3.20 13.51 -14.33
C THR A 26 -3.97 14.33 -13.30
N GLY A 27 -5.06 13.78 -12.76
CA GLY A 27 -5.83 14.40 -11.69
C GLY A 27 -5.03 14.57 -10.40
N MET A 28 -4.24 13.54 -10.04
CA MET A 28 -3.33 13.58 -8.90
C MET A 28 -2.22 14.63 -9.10
N ASP A 29 -1.56 14.65 -10.25
CA ASP A 29 -0.44 15.55 -10.57
C ASP A 29 -0.83 17.04 -10.57
N ARG A 30 -2.14 17.35 -10.73
CA ARG A 30 -2.66 18.71 -10.61
C ARG A 30 -2.70 19.21 -9.17
N VAL A 31 -2.76 18.31 -8.20
CA VAL A 31 -2.94 18.63 -6.78
C VAL A 31 -1.69 18.31 -5.98
N ILE A 32 -1.03 17.21 -6.33
CA ILE A 32 0.16 16.69 -5.64
C ILE A 32 1.39 17.07 -6.42
N VAL A 33 2.18 17.98 -5.88
CA VAL A 33 3.45 18.39 -6.48
C VAL A 33 4.54 17.41 -6.06
N GLY A 34 5.23 16.85 -7.03
CA GLY A 34 6.22 15.80 -6.79
C GLY A 34 5.55 14.49 -6.35
N GLN A 35 6.20 13.74 -5.47
CA GLN A 35 5.65 12.51 -4.86
C GLN A 35 5.09 11.48 -5.88
N LYS A 36 5.70 11.40 -7.08
CA LYS A 36 5.25 10.47 -8.14
C LYS A 36 5.23 9.02 -7.67
N HIS A 37 6.23 8.65 -6.86
CA HIS A 37 6.34 7.32 -6.28
C HIS A 37 5.15 7.01 -5.35
N LEU A 38 4.73 7.97 -4.52
CA LEU A 38 3.54 7.83 -3.67
C LEU A 38 2.27 7.62 -4.51
N VAL A 39 2.09 8.41 -5.56
CA VAL A 39 0.92 8.30 -6.46
C VAL A 39 0.90 6.93 -7.14
N GLU A 40 2.03 6.49 -7.68
CA GLU A 40 2.16 5.17 -8.31
C GLU A 40 1.88 4.03 -7.31
N SER A 41 2.44 4.12 -6.09
CA SER A 41 2.21 3.13 -5.02
C SER A 41 0.74 3.09 -4.56
N LEU A 42 0.05 4.23 -4.50
CA LEU A 42 -1.39 4.29 -4.22
C LEU A 42 -2.20 3.57 -5.29
N LEU A 43 -1.87 3.75 -6.57
CA LEU A 43 -2.52 3.06 -7.68
C LEU A 43 -2.22 1.55 -7.66
N ILE A 44 -0.98 1.15 -7.38
CA ILE A 44 -0.61 -0.27 -7.22
C ILE A 44 -1.41 -0.89 -6.08
N GLY A 45 -1.44 -0.26 -4.90
CA GLY A 45 -2.22 -0.76 -3.77
C GLY A 45 -3.71 -0.87 -4.06
N LEU A 46 -4.28 0.14 -4.71
CA LEU A 46 -5.69 0.16 -5.10
C LEU A 46 -6.03 -0.97 -6.07
N LEU A 47 -5.23 -1.17 -7.12
CA LEU A 47 -5.46 -2.17 -8.17
C LEU A 47 -5.16 -3.60 -7.72
N SER A 48 -4.23 -3.77 -6.78
CA SER A 48 -3.85 -5.08 -6.24
C SER A 48 -4.69 -5.56 -5.06
N ASP A 49 -5.67 -4.76 -4.61
CA ASP A 49 -6.43 -5.01 -3.37
C ASP A 49 -5.49 -5.16 -2.16
N GLY A 50 -4.54 -4.24 -2.05
CA GLY A 50 -3.52 -4.21 -1.00
C GLY A 50 -3.53 -2.91 -0.21
N HIS A 51 -3.05 -2.95 1.02
CA HIS A 51 -2.94 -1.80 1.90
C HIS A 51 -1.51 -1.28 1.95
N ILE A 52 -1.34 -0.01 2.30
CA ILE A 52 -0.07 0.71 2.22
C ILE A 52 0.31 1.27 3.58
N LEU A 53 1.56 1.04 3.97
CA LEU A 53 2.20 1.71 5.10
C LEU A 53 3.12 2.80 4.56
N LEU A 54 2.88 4.04 4.97
CA LEU A 54 3.74 5.17 4.62
C LEU A 54 4.67 5.53 5.76
N GLU A 55 5.95 5.61 5.47
CA GLU A 55 6.93 6.16 6.39
C GLU A 55 7.47 7.48 5.85
N GLY A 56 7.48 8.49 6.69
CA GLY A 56 7.99 9.81 6.33
C GLY A 56 7.57 10.88 7.31
N VAL A 57 8.32 11.97 7.31
CA VAL A 57 8.08 13.11 8.20
C VAL A 57 6.71 13.77 7.97
N PRO A 58 6.17 14.51 8.94
CA PRO A 58 4.94 15.30 8.75
C PRO A 58 5.07 16.32 7.62
N GLY A 59 3.92 16.71 7.04
CA GLY A 59 3.88 17.79 6.04
C GLY A 59 4.13 17.36 4.58
N LEU A 60 4.32 16.07 4.29
CA LEU A 60 4.60 15.56 2.94
C LEU A 60 3.34 15.18 2.14
N ALA A 61 2.26 15.94 2.27
CA ALA A 61 1.02 15.79 1.51
C ALA A 61 0.33 14.40 1.59
N LYS A 62 0.61 13.57 2.61
CA LYS A 62 0.04 12.23 2.77
C LYS A 62 -1.49 12.23 2.76
N THR A 63 -2.09 13.07 3.63
CA THR A 63 -3.55 13.24 3.72
C THR A 63 -4.13 13.77 2.41
N LEU A 64 -3.44 14.72 1.78
CA LEU A 64 -3.88 15.32 0.53
C LEU A 64 -3.92 14.26 -0.59
N ALA A 65 -2.93 13.38 -0.66
CA ALA A 65 -2.83 12.36 -1.72
C ALA A 65 -4.02 11.39 -1.67
N ILE A 66 -4.29 10.74 -0.54
CA ILE A 66 -5.38 9.76 -0.44
C ILE A 66 -6.77 10.41 -0.54
N ASN A 67 -6.94 11.63 0.00
CA ASN A 67 -8.19 12.39 -0.13
C ASN A 67 -8.43 12.81 -1.59
N THR A 68 -7.40 13.24 -2.31
CA THR A 68 -7.50 13.57 -3.74
C THR A 68 -7.87 12.32 -4.55
N LEU A 69 -7.21 11.18 -4.30
CA LEU A 69 -7.53 9.92 -4.96
C LEU A 69 -8.99 9.51 -4.72
N SER A 70 -9.49 9.62 -3.47
CA SER A 70 -10.87 9.28 -3.14
C SER A 70 -11.88 10.15 -3.89
N LYS A 71 -11.61 11.45 -4.02
CA LYS A 71 -12.46 12.39 -4.78
C LYS A 71 -12.44 12.11 -6.29
N LEU A 72 -11.28 11.76 -6.85
CA LEU A 72 -11.16 11.41 -8.26
C LEU A 72 -11.93 10.11 -8.62
N ILE A 73 -12.18 9.23 -7.63
CA ILE A 73 -12.93 7.97 -7.79
C ILE A 73 -14.39 8.09 -7.30
N ASP A 74 -14.81 9.28 -6.89
CA ASP A 74 -16.14 9.52 -6.27
C ASP A 74 -16.47 8.55 -5.15
N SER A 75 -15.56 8.42 -4.18
CA SER A 75 -15.62 7.43 -3.12
C SER A 75 -15.46 8.05 -1.74
N LYS A 76 -16.00 7.37 -0.73
CA LYS A 76 -15.96 7.86 0.65
C LYS A 76 -14.55 7.78 1.23
N PHE A 77 -14.08 8.91 1.77
CA PHE A 77 -12.83 9.05 2.52
C PHE A 77 -13.09 9.20 4.02
N SER A 78 -12.22 8.62 4.83
CA SER A 78 -12.19 8.80 6.28
C SER A 78 -10.75 8.92 6.77
N ARG A 79 -10.52 9.84 7.72
CA ARG A 79 -9.24 9.96 8.44
C ARG A 79 -9.45 9.57 9.90
N ILE A 80 -8.57 8.72 10.39
CA ILE A 80 -8.51 8.28 11.78
C ILE A 80 -7.13 8.72 12.31
N GLN A 81 -7.13 9.68 13.23
CA GLN A 81 -5.91 10.08 13.93
C GLN A 81 -5.70 9.10 15.08
N PHE A 82 -4.59 8.36 15.07
CA PHE A 82 -4.26 7.43 16.13
C PHE A 82 -3.63 8.18 17.29
N THR A 83 -4.17 7.96 18.51
CA THR A 83 -3.74 8.57 19.76
C THR A 83 -3.69 7.53 20.87
N PRO A 84 -2.94 7.77 21.98
CA PRO A 84 -2.81 6.79 23.04
C PRO A 84 -4.11 6.43 23.78
N ASP A 85 -5.12 7.32 23.73
CA ASP A 85 -6.42 7.17 24.35
C ASP A 85 -7.49 6.57 23.45
N LEU A 86 -7.17 6.32 22.15
CA LEU A 86 -8.09 5.74 21.19
C LEU A 86 -8.49 4.31 21.59
N LEU A 87 -9.77 3.98 21.43
CA LEU A 87 -10.33 2.65 21.67
C LEU A 87 -10.63 1.94 20.35
N PRO A 88 -10.64 0.59 20.30
CA PRO A 88 -11.07 -0.17 19.13
C PRO A 88 -12.45 0.25 18.61
N ALA A 89 -13.39 0.55 19.51
CA ALA A 89 -14.72 1.01 19.16
C ALA A 89 -14.74 2.35 18.39
N ASP A 90 -13.76 3.22 18.61
CA ASP A 90 -13.63 4.49 17.89
C ASP A 90 -13.25 4.27 16.42
N VAL A 91 -12.60 3.15 16.11
CA VAL A 91 -12.20 2.76 14.75
C VAL A 91 -13.30 1.98 14.04
N VAL A 92 -13.79 0.92 14.68
CA VAL A 92 -14.72 -0.03 14.05
C VAL A 92 -16.18 0.28 14.31
N GLY A 93 -16.48 0.99 15.38
CA GLY A 93 -17.84 1.31 15.81
C GLY A 93 -18.29 0.50 17.03
N THR A 94 -19.47 0.79 17.51
CA THR A 94 -20.02 0.22 18.75
C THR A 94 -21.54 0.12 18.70
N MET A 95 -22.11 -0.57 19.65
CA MET A 95 -23.54 -0.52 19.91
C MET A 95 -23.86 0.64 20.86
N ILE A 96 -24.85 1.44 20.52
CA ILE A 96 -25.37 2.52 21.36
C ILE A 96 -26.83 2.25 21.70
N TYR A 97 -27.22 2.52 22.94
CA TYR A 97 -28.62 2.45 23.32
C TYR A 97 -29.37 3.70 22.85
N SER A 98 -30.41 3.51 22.02
CA SER A 98 -31.31 4.58 21.59
C SER A 98 -32.46 4.68 22.58
N GLN A 99 -32.51 5.77 23.35
CA GLN A 99 -33.63 6.01 24.27
C GLN A 99 -34.97 6.18 23.55
N LYS A 100 -34.93 6.65 22.29
CA LYS A 100 -36.12 6.90 21.47
C LYS A 100 -36.76 5.59 21.00
N ASP A 101 -35.95 4.59 20.65
CA ASP A 101 -36.38 3.32 20.10
C ASP A 101 -36.35 2.20 21.14
N GLU A 102 -35.91 2.52 22.38
CA GLU A 102 -35.74 1.60 23.50
C GLU A 102 -34.94 0.34 23.12
N ASN A 103 -33.94 0.51 22.22
CA ASN A 103 -33.19 -0.60 21.65
C ASN A 103 -31.75 -0.22 21.39
N PHE A 104 -30.88 -1.23 21.27
CA PHE A 104 -29.50 -1.03 20.85
C PHE A 104 -29.40 -0.90 19.35
N GLN A 105 -28.68 0.12 18.91
CA GLN A 105 -28.38 0.39 17.50
C GLN A 105 -26.89 0.35 17.25
N VAL A 106 -26.51 -0.16 16.07
CA VAL A 106 -25.11 -0.17 15.62
C VAL A 106 -24.73 1.20 15.09
N LYS A 107 -23.73 1.82 15.73
CA LYS A 107 -23.07 3.00 15.21
C LYS A 107 -21.75 2.56 14.54
N LYS A 108 -21.74 2.55 13.21
CA LYS A 108 -20.56 2.23 12.41
C LYS A 108 -19.45 3.25 12.61
N GLY A 109 -18.22 2.77 12.78
CA GLY A 109 -17.02 3.61 12.93
C GLY A 109 -16.48 4.15 11.61
N PRO A 110 -15.44 4.99 11.67
CA PRO A 110 -14.81 5.60 10.49
C PRO A 110 -14.17 4.61 9.52
N VAL A 111 -13.89 3.38 9.92
CA VAL A 111 -13.37 2.34 9.03
C VAL A 111 -14.34 1.99 7.88
N PHE A 112 -15.63 2.30 8.02
CA PHE A 112 -16.65 2.11 6.98
C PHE A 112 -16.58 3.18 5.90
N ALA A 113 -15.44 3.28 5.24
CA ALA A 113 -15.15 4.14 4.10
C ALA A 113 -14.35 3.34 3.06
N ASN A 114 -14.36 3.81 1.79
CA ASN A 114 -13.57 3.18 0.73
C ASN A 114 -12.07 3.44 0.90
N PHE A 115 -11.74 4.66 1.31
CA PHE A 115 -10.37 5.11 1.54
C PHE A 115 -10.22 5.56 2.98
N VAL A 116 -9.35 4.89 3.72
CA VAL A 116 -9.08 5.18 5.13
C VAL A 116 -7.63 5.60 5.29
N LEU A 117 -7.42 6.79 5.85
CA LEU A 117 -6.12 7.22 6.34
C LEU A 117 -6.04 6.91 7.84
N ALA A 118 -5.20 5.96 8.22
CA ALA A 118 -4.83 5.69 9.61
C ALA A 118 -3.56 6.48 9.94
N ASP A 119 -3.76 7.70 10.43
CA ASP A 119 -2.66 8.64 10.63
C ASP A 119 -1.95 8.36 11.97
N GLU A 120 -0.63 8.22 11.92
CA GLU A 120 0.24 7.90 13.07
C GLU A 120 -0.17 6.60 13.79
N ILE A 121 -0.33 5.50 13.05
CA ILE A 121 -0.83 4.21 13.56
C ILE A 121 -0.05 3.69 14.77
N ASN A 122 1.24 4.03 14.87
CA ASN A 122 2.12 3.64 15.97
C ASN A 122 1.90 4.45 17.27
N ARG A 123 0.99 5.43 17.30
CA ARG A 123 0.63 6.19 18.53
C ARG A 123 -0.47 5.53 19.34
N ALA A 124 -1.26 4.64 18.78
CA ALA A 124 -2.31 3.95 19.50
C ALA A 124 -1.87 2.59 20.06
N PRO A 125 -2.49 2.12 21.17
CA PRO A 125 -2.19 0.83 21.75
C PRO A 125 -2.41 -0.33 20.77
N ALA A 126 -1.71 -1.45 21.00
CA ALA A 126 -1.76 -2.64 20.12
C ALA A 126 -3.18 -3.19 19.85
N LYS A 127 -4.10 -3.04 20.79
CA LYS A 127 -5.51 -3.46 20.62
C LYS A 127 -6.22 -2.67 19.53
N VAL A 128 -5.95 -1.37 19.40
CA VAL A 128 -6.54 -0.49 18.37
C VAL A 128 -5.92 -0.79 17.01
N GLN A 129 -4.59 -0.94 16.98
CA GLN A 129 -3.87 -1.36 15.76
C GLN A 129 -4.43 -2.69 15.25
N SER A 130 -4.61 -3.68 16.14
CA SER A 130 -5.13 -5.00 15.79
C SER A 130 -6.55 -4.93 15.21
N ALA A 131 -7.43 -4.08 15.74
CA ALA A 131 -8.79 -3.91 15.22
C ALA A 131 -8.80 -3.39 13.77
N LEU A 132 -7.95 -2.41 13.44
CA LEU A 132 -7.80 -1.94 12.07
C LEU A 132 -7.22 -3.02 11.15
N LEU A 133 -6.16 -3.71 11.60
CA LEU A 133 -5.48 -4.74 10.81
C LEU A 133 -6.36 -5.97 10.56
N GLU A 134 -7.27 -6.29 11.48
CA GLU A 134 -8.30 -7.31 11.29
C GLU A 134 -9.31 -6.88 10.21
N ALA A 135 -9.83 -5.66 10.31
CA ALA A 135 -10.72 -5.09 9.30
C ALA A 135 -10.09 -5.05 7.90
N MET A 136 -8.78 -4.75 7.81
CA MET A 136 -8.01 -4.78 6.56
C MET A 136 -7.94 -6.19 5.95
N GLN A 137 -7.76 -7.21 6.78
CA GLN A 137 -7.57 -8.57 6.31
C GLN A 137 -8.90 -9.26 5.96
N GLU A 138 -9.92 -9.07 6.81
CA GLU A 138 -11.20 -9.77 6.69
C GLU A 138 -12.19 -9.02 5.78
N HIS A 139 -11.93 -7.75 5.43
CA HIS A 139 -12.85 -6.86 4.70
C HIS A 139 -14.23 -6.77 5.32
N GLN A 140 -14.32 -7.02 6.62
CA GLN A 140 -15.55 -6.97 7.41
C GLN A 140 -15.23 -6.63 8.87
N VAL A 141 -16.25 -6.21 9.60
CA VAL A 141 -16.15 -5.87 11.03
C VAL A 141 -17.33 -6.45 11.77
N THR A 142 -17.11 -7.06 12.92
CA THR A 142 -18.15 -7.55 13.82
C THR A 142 -18.41 -6.53 14.93
N ILE A 143 -19.65 -6.08 15.08
CA ILE A 143 -20.09 -5.15 16.11
C ILE A 143 -21.26 -5.80 16.86
N GLY A 144 -21.06 -6.12 18.13
CA GLY A 144 -22.00 -6.94 18.89
C GLY A 144 -22.10 -8.34 18.26
N GLU A 145 -23.32 -8.74 17.89
CA GLU A 145 -23.60 -10.05 17.28
C GLU A 145 -23.64 -10.01 15.74
N SER A 146 -23.45 -8.84 15.13
CA SER A 146 -23.63 -8.65 13.70
C SER A 146 -22.29 -8.35 12.99
N THR A 147 -22.08 -9.00 11.84
CA THR A 147 -20.93 -8.78 10.97
C THR A 147 -21.33 -7.93 9.76
N PHE A 148 -20.56 -6.89 9.49
CA PHE A 148 -20.79 -5.93 8.42
C PHE A 148 -19.60 -5.92 7.46
N SER A 149 -19.88 -6.12 6.17
CA SER A 149 -18.88 -5.98 5.13
C SER A 149 -18.46 -4.52 4.96
N LEU A 150 -17.16 -4.30 4.68
CA LEU A 150 -16.64 -2.99 4.34
C LEU A 150 -16.94 -2.64 2.87
N PRO A 151 -17.01 -1.35 2.52
CA PRO A 151 -17.26 -0.92 1.14
C PRO A 151 -16.11 -1.34 0.21
N LYS A 152 -16.43 -1.57 -1.07
CA LYS A 152 -15.44 -1.90 -2.11
C LYS A 152 -15.37 -0.77 -3.15
N PRO A 153 -14.17 -0.43 -3.65
CA PRO A 153 -12.86 -0.87 -3.17
C PRO A 153 -12.59 -0.42 -1.74
N PHE A 154 -11.74 -1.14 -0.99
CA PHE A 154 -11.30 -0.77 0.34
C PHE A 154 -9.78 -0.65 0.37
N LEU A 155 -9.28 0.55 0.68
CA LEU A 155 -7.85 0.84 0.76
C LEU A 155 -7.54 1.56 2.07
N VAL A 156 -6.67 0.98 2.87
CA VAL A 156 -6.09 1.65 4.05
C VAL A 156 -4.69 2.12 3.71
N MET A 157 -4.44 3.39 3.96
CA MET A 157 -3.11 3.99 3.99
C MET A 157 -2.81 4.33 5.45
N ALA A 158 -1.91 3.60 6.08
CA ALA A 158 -1.44 3.89 7.42
C ALA A 158 -0.15 4.74 7.35
N THR A 159 0.05 5.66 8.28
CA THR A 159 1.28 6.44 8.36
C THR A 159 2.05 6.15 9.64
N GLN A 160 3.37 6.19 9.54
CA GLN A 160 4.30 6.19 10.66
C GLN A 160 5.24 7.37 10.56
N ASN A 161 5.54 7.98 11.69
CA ASN A 161 6.59 9.00 11.79
C ASN A 161 7.85 8.35 12.36
N PRO A 162 8.96 8.26 11.60
CA PRO A 162 10.18 7.62 12.05
C PRO A 162 10.94 8.44 13.12
N VAL A 163 10.66 9.74 13.20
CA VAL A 163 11.39 10.66 14.10
C VAL A 163 10.83 10.66 15.52
N GLU A 164 9.53 10.46 15.67
CA GLU A 164 8.86 10.43 16.97
C GLU A 164 8.91 9.02 17.57
N GLN A 165 9.77 8.83 18.59
CA GLN A 165 9.88 7.55 19.31
C GLN A 165 9.19 7.56 20.66
N GLU A 166 9.05 8.71 21.31
CA GLU A 166 8.39 8.82 22.62
C GLU A 166 6.87 8.62 22.51
N GLY A 167 6.32 7.78 23.38
CA GLY A 167 4.88 7.50 23.42
C GLY A 167 4.37 6.69 22.22
N THR A 168 5.24 5.96 21.53
CA THR A 168 4.87 5.11 20.41
C THR A 168 4.80 3.63 20.77
N TYR A 169 3.92 2.92 20.09
CA TYR A 169 3.77 1.46 20.14
C TYR A 169 4.15 0.90 18.77
N PRO A 170 5.39 0.44 18.58
CA PRO A 170 5.82 -0.06 17.27
C PRO A 170 4.95 -1.21 16.82
N LEU A 171 4.63 -1.23 15.53
CA LEU A 171 3.92 -2.36 14.93
C LEU A 171 4.82 -3.60 14.94
N PRO A 172 4.37 -4.73 15.52
CA PRO A 172 5.08 -5.98 15.39
C PRO A 172 5.25 -6.39 13.92
N GLU A 173 6.35 -7.07 13.61
CA GLU A 173 6.69 -7.51 12.23
C GLU A 173 5.56 -8.29 11.55
N ALA A 174 4.93 -9.21 12.29
CA ALA A 174 3.78 -9.98 11.80
C ALA A 174 2.56 -9.11 11.45
N GLN A 175 2.46 -7.93 12.03
CA GLN A 175 1.43 -6.94 11.72
C GLN A 175 1.84 -6.06 10.53
N MET A 176 3.11 -5.68 10.42
CA MET A 176 3.64 -4.98 9.26
C MET A 176 3.53 -5.80 7.97
N ASP A 177 3.72 -7.12 8.04
CA ASP A 177 3.58 -8.04 6.89
C ASP A 177 2.16 -8.06 6.26
N ARG A 178 1.15 -7.50 6.95
CA ARG A 178 -0.22 -7.34 6.41
C ARG A 178 -0.32 -6.19 5.42
N PHE A 179 0.57 -5.20 5.47
CA PHE A 179 0.66 -4.17 4.46
C PHE A 179 1.36 -4.72 3.22
N MET A 180 0.77 -4.51 2.05
CA MET A 180 1.35 -4.98 0.80
C MET A 180 2.62 -4.22 0.46
N LEU A 181 2.57 -2.90 0.62
CA LEU A 181 3.67 -1.98 0.36
C LEU A 181 4.01 -1.17 1.62
N LYS A 182 5.31 -1.01 1.89
CA LYS A 182 5.82 0.04 2.77
C LYS A 182 6.56 1.07 1.91
N VAL A 183 6.02 2.26 1.82
CA VAL A 183 6.52 3.34 0.97
C VAL A 183 7.23 4.38 1.83
N VAL A 184 8.47 4.70 1.50
CA VAL A 184 9.23 5.76 2.16
C VAL A 184 9.12 7.03 1.35
N ILE A 185 8.70 8.11 2.00
CA ILE A 185 8.52 9.42 1.36
C ILE A 185 9.65 10.34 1.78
N SER A 186 10.32 10.92 0.79
CA SER A 186 11.35 11.94 0.96
C SER A 186 10.79 13.36 0.83
N TYR A 187 11.57 14.34 1.28
CA TYR A 187 11.29 15.74 1.03
C TYR A 187 11.22 16.04 -0.46
N PRO A 188 10.41 17.05 -0.86
CA PRO A 188 10.38 17.51 -2.24
C PRO A 188 11.73 18.10 -2.64
N THR A 189 12.02 18.11 -3.92
CA THR A 189 13.17 18.82 -4.48
C THR A 189 12.97 20.34 -4.34
N LEU A 190 14.05 21.11 -4.45
CA LEU A 190 14.00 22.58 -4.37
C LEU A 190 12.99 23.19 -5.36
N GLU A 191 12.91 22.65 -6.58
CA GLU A 191 11.98 23.17 -7.59
C GLU A 191 10.52 22.81 -7.30
N GLU A 192 10.28 21.61 -6.78
CA GLU A 192 8.96 21.19 -6.30
C GLU A 192 8.52 22.04 -5.11
N GLU A 193 9.41 22.33 -4.17
CA GLU A 193 9.08 23.17 -3.01
C GLU A 193 8.72 24.61 -3.43
N LYS A 194 9.46 25.20 -4.37
CA LYS A 194 9.10 26.50 -4.97
C LYS A 194 7.72 26.46 -5.64
N ARG A 195 7.40 25.35 -6.32
CA ARG A 195 6.10 25.16 -6.94
C ARG A 195 5.00 25.07 -5.88
N ILE A 196 5.21 24.27 -4.83
CA ILE A 196 4.28 24.14 -3.68
C ILE A 196 4.01 25.51 -3.06
N MET A 197 5.05 26.31 -2.80
CA MET A 197 4.87 27.66 -2.26
C MET A 197 4.03 28.54 -3.17
N ARG A 198 4.31 28.58 -4.47
CA ARG A 198 3.58 29.42 -5.44
C ARG A 198 2.10 29.02 -5.52
N GLU A 199 1.79 27.73 -5.61
CA GLU A 199 0.43 27.22 -5.70
C GLU A 199 -0.38 27.49 -4.42
N ASN A 200 0.24 27.33 -3.24
CA ASN A 200 -0.44 27.64 -1.96
C ASN A 200 -0.66 29.13 -1.74
N LEU A 201 0.30 29.98 -2.13
CA LEU A 201 0.17 31.43 -2.00
C LEU A 201 -0.82 32.04 -3.02
N ALA A 202 -1.05 31.37 -4.14
CA ALA A 202 -2.05 31.82 -5.13
C ALA A 202 -3.51 31.72 -4.64
N GLY A 203 -3.75 31.06 -3.50
CA GLY A 203 -5.06 31.04 -2.81
C GLY A 203 -6.14 30.20 -3.50
N SER A 204 -5.83 29.49 -4.58
CA SER A 204 -6.79 28.63 -5.29
C SER A 204 -6.24 27.21 -5.41
N MET A 205 -6.74 26.31 -4.57
CA MET A 205 -6.51 24.89 -4.80
C MET A 205 -7.31 24.42 -6.03
N PRO A 206 -6.72 23.58 -6.89
CA PRO A 206 -7.44 23.02 -8.03
C PRO A 206 -8.68 22.26 -7.56
N THR A 207 -9.83 22.51 -8.22
CA THR A 207 -11.04 21.72 -7.95
C THR A 207 -10.83 20.29 -8.48
N VAL A 208 -11.00 19.32 -7.60
CA VAL A 208 -10.94 17.90 -7.95
C VAL A 208 -12.31 17.44 -8.41
N VAL A 209 -12.40 17.01 -9.66
CA VAL A 209 -13.63 16.46 -10.25
C VAL A 209 -13.43 14.95 -10.43
N PRO A 210 -14.45 14.11 -10.13
CA PRO A 210 -14.38 12.67 -10.36
C PRO A 210 -14.06 12.34 -11.82
N VAL A 211 -13.12 11.43 -12.04
CA VAL A 211 -12.68 10.95 -13.36
C VAL A 211 -12.79 9.42 -13.51
N SER A 212 -13.18 8.75 -12.44
CA SER A 212 -13.37 7.30 -12.37
C SER A 212 -14.44 6.99 -11.30
N SER A 213 -14.81 5.73 -11.18
CA SER A 213 -15.78 5.25 -10.19
C SER A 213 -15.28 4.00 -9.46
N ALA A 214 -15.89 3.70 -8.30
CA ALA A 214 -15.63 2.47 -7.56
C ALA A 214 -15.85 1.21 -8.44
N GLU A 215 -16.87 1.22 -9.29
CA GLU A 215 -17.18 0.10 -10.20
C GLU A 215 -16.08 -0.08 -11.25
N GLU A 216 -15.56 1.00 -11.81
CA GLU A 216 -14.47 0.95 -12.78
C GLU A 216 -13.20 0.37 -12.16
N ILE A 217 -12.88 0.77 -10.92
CA ILE A 217 -11.75 0.19 -10.17
C ILE A 217 -11.96 -1.32 -9.94
N MET A 218 -13.17 -1.75 -9.59
CA MET A 218 -13.44 -3.18 -9.37
C MET A 218 -13.30 -3.98 -10.66
N LYS A 219 -13.77 -3.46 -11.80
CA LYS A 219 -13.54 -4.09 -13.11
C LYS A 219 -12.07 -4.16 -13.48
N ALA A 220 -11.33 -3.08 -13.23
CA ALA A 220 -9.89 -3.06 -13.47
C ALA A 220 -9.12 -4.09 -12.63
N ARG A 221 -9.51 -4.32 -11.36
CA ARG A 221 -8.94 -5.37 -10.52
C ARG A 221 -9.08 -6.76 -11.14
N GLU A 222 -10.23 -7.06 -11.76
CA GLU A 222 -10.43 -8.35 -12.44
C GLU A 222 -9.49 -8.50 -13.66
N VAL A 223 -9.27 -7.41 -14.41
CA VAL A 223 -8.33 -7.42 -15.53
C VAL A 223 -6.87 -7.53 -15.05
N VAL A 224 -6.51 -6.83 -13.97
CA VAL A 224 -5.17 -6.94 -13.36
C VAL A 224 -4.85 -8.38 -12.95
N ARG A 225 -5.84 -9.13 -12.44
CA ARG A 225 -5.65 -10.55 -12.09
C ARG A 225 -5.33 -11.43 -13.30
N GLN A 226 -5.75 -11.01 -14.51
CA GLN A 226 -5.51 -11.73 -15.76
C GLN A 226 -4.15 -11.39 -16.40
N VAL A 227 -3.45 -10.35 -15.92
CA VAL A 227 -2.09 -10.03 -16.41
C VAL A 227 -1.21 -11.26 -16.27
N TYR A 228 -0.64 -11.67 -17.41
CA TYR A 228 0.13 -12.90 -17.51
C TYR A 228 1.47 -12.79 -16.76
N ILE A 229 1.81 -13.82 -16.02
CA ILE A 229 3.14 -14.02 -15.44
C ILE A 229 3.68 -15.32 -15.99
N ASP A 230 4.84 -15.25 -16.65
CA ASP A 230 5.57 -16.42 -17.14
C ASP A 230 6.19 -17.20 -15.97
N GLU A 231 6.32 -18.53 -16.11
CA GLU A 231 6.91 -19.40 -15.08
C GLU A 231 8.32 -18.94 -14.69
N LYS A 232 9.10 -18.40 -15.61
CA LYS A 232 10.43 -17.84 -15.34
C LYS A 232 10.37 -16.59 -14.45
N ILE A 233 9.33 -15.76 -14.62
CA ILE A 233 9.11 -14.60 -13.75
C ILE A 233 8.64 -15.05 -12.36
N GLU A 234 7.79 -16.09 -12.28
CA GLU A 234 7.40 -16.67 -11.00
C GLU A 234 8.63 -17.24 -10.26
N GLN A 235 9.51 -17.93 -10.98
CA GLN A 235 10.78 -18.42 -10.42
C GLN A 235 11.66 -17.26 -9.93
N TYR A 236 11.81 -16.20 -10.74
CA TYR A 236 12.58 -15.01 -10.38
C TYR A 236 12.06 -14.34 -9.09
N ILE A 237 10.75 -14.21 -8.96
CA ILE A 237 10.11 -13.69 -7.73
C ILE A 237 10.40 -14.61 -6.54
N ALA A 238 10.29 -15.93 -6.73
CA ALA A 238 10.59 -16.90 -5.69
C ALA A 238 12.07 -16.81 -5.26
N ASP A 239 12.99 -16.72 -6.21
CA ASP A 239 14.44 -16.61 -5.95
C ASP A 239 14.78 -15.34 -5.17
N ILE A 240 14.19 -14.20 -5.52
CA ILE A 240 14.36 -12.95 -4.76
C ILE A 240 13.92 -13.15 -3.29
N VAL A 241 12.75 -13.74 -3.05
CA VAL A 241 12.26 -13.97 -1.69
C VAL A 241 13.08 -15.02 -0.96
N PHE A 242 13.50 -16.10 -1.62
CA PHE A 242 14.38 -17.12 -1.05
C PHE A 242 15.76 -16.55 -0.69
N ALA A 243 16.31 -15.66 -1.51
CA ALA A 243 17.56 -14.97 -1.22
C ALA A 243 17.51 -14.13 0.06
N THR A 244 16.32 -13.65 0.47
CA THR A 244 16.15 -12.99 1.78
C THR A 244 16.29 -13.95 2.97
N ARG A 245 16.03 -15.26 2.77
CA ARG A 245 16.06 -16.30 3.81
C ARG A 245 17.39 -17.09 3.81
N PHE A 246 17.90 -17.34 2.63
CA PHE A 246 19.08 -18.18 2.37
C PHE A 246 20.05 -17.47 1.41
N PRO A 247 20.58 -16.29 1.79
CA PRO A 247 21.40 -15.47 0.89
C PRO A 247 22.67 -16.20 0.43
N GLU A 248 23.19 -17.13 1.24
CA GLU A 248 24.36 -17.95 0.90
C GLU A 248 24.17 -18.81 -0.36
N ASN A 249 22.94 -19.23 -0.65
CA ASN A 249 22.61 -20.01 -1.84
C ASN A 249 22.66 -19.18 -3.13
N TYR A 250 22.62 -17.86 -3.01
CA TYR A 250 22.66 -16.90 -4.11
C TYR A 250 24.00 -16.15 -4.18
N GLY A 251 25.02 -16.63 -3.49
CA GLY A 251 26.35 -16.02 -3.48
C GLY A 251 26.47 -14.72 -2.67
N LEU A 252 25.53 -14.52 -1.71
CA LEU A 252 25.47 -13.36 -0.80
C LEU A 252 25.77 -13.81 0.64
N LYS A 253 26.88 -14.52 0.85
CA LYS A 253 27.24 -15.12 2.15
C LYS A 253 27.35 -14.10 3.28
N GLU A 254 27.80 -12.90 2.96
CA GLU A 254 27.93 -11.76 3.89
C GLU A 254 26.59 -11.32 4.47
N LEU A 255 25.48 -11.45 3.72
CA LEU A 255 24.16 -11.07 4.21
C LEU A 255 23.59 -12.04 5.25
N LYS A 256 24.17 -13.24 5.39
CA LYS A 256 23.65 -14.24 6.33
C LYS A 256 23.71 -13.77 7.78
N SER A 257 24.78 -13.07 8.18
CA SER A 257 24.89 -12.49 9.52
C SER A 257 24.10 -11.18 9.69
N MET A 258 23.69 -10.56 8.59
CA MET A 258 22.97 -9.29 8.58
C MET A 258 21.44 -9.42 8.68
N ILE A 259 20.91 -10.60 8.36
CA ILE A 259 19.45 -10.86 8.29
C ILE A 259 19.05 -11.81 9.42
N THR A 260 18.11 -11.38 10.28
CA THR A 260 17.51 -12.21 11.32
C THR A 260 16.38 -13.09 10.80
N PHE A 261 15.54 -12.53 9.90
CA PHE A 261 14.51 -13.26 9.20
C PHE A 261 14.27 -12.63 7.82
N GLY A 262 13.85 -13.43 6.86
CA GLY A 262 13.51 -13.01 5.50
C GLY A 262 12.00 -13.00 5.22
N GLY A 263 11.64 -12.63 4.01
CA GLY A 263 10.25 -12.51 3.57
C GLY A 263 9.43 -13.80 3.73
N SER A 264 8.21 -13.70 4.21
CA SER A 264 7.23 -14.81 4.28
C SER A 264 6.67 -15.14 2.88
N PRO A 265 5.87 -16.21 2.70
CA PRO A 265 5.13 -16.43 1.45
C PRO A 265 4.25 -15.26 1.02
N ARG A 266 3.81 -14.41 1.97
CA ARG A 266 3.12 -13.15 1.66
C ARG A 266 3.97 -12.20 0.83
N ALA A 267 5.29 -12.21 1.00
CA ALA A 267 6.22 -11.41 0.19
C ALA A 267 6.13 -11.81 -1.29
N SER A 268 6.19 -13.11 -1.61
CA SER A 268 6.06 -13.61 -2.99
C SER A 268 4.71 -13.25 -3.59
N ILE A 269 3.61 -13.46 -2.84
CA ILE A 269 2.25 -13.09 -3.27
C ILE A 269 2.14 -11.59 -3.52
N SER A 270 2.70 -10.77 -2.63
CA SER A 270 2.67 -9.31 -2.77
C SER A 270 3.50 -8.83 -3.96
N LEU A 271 4.66 -9.43 -4.22
CA LEU A 271 5.47 -9.13 -5.41
C LEU A 271 4.71 -9.47 -6.69
N CYS A 272 4.09 -10.66 -6.79
CA CYS A 272 3.29 -11.04 -7.94
C CYS A 272 2.13 -10.05 -8.18
N LYS A 273 1.37 -9.72 -7.13
CA LYS A 273 0.23 -8.79 -7.23
C LYS A 273 0.69 -7.38 -7.62
N ALA A 274 1.73 -6.87 -6.98
CA ALA A 274 2.27 -5.53 -7.25
C ALA A 274 2.85 -5.43 -8.67
N ALA A 275 3.59 -6.45 -9.12
CA ALA A 275 4.15 -6.50 -10.47
C ALA A 275 3.05 -6.56 -11.55
N ARG A 276 1.96 -7.33 -11.33
CA ARG A 276 0.78 -7.32 -12.23
C ARG A 276 0.13 -5.94 -12.33
N ALA A 277 -0.10 -5.30 -11.17
CA ALA A 277 -0.66 -3.95 -11.15
C ALA A 277 0.26 -2.93 -11.82
N TYR A 278 1.57 -3.05 -11.61
CA TYR A 278 2.56 -2.20 -12.24
C TYR A 278 2.57 -2.38 -13.76
N ALA A 279 2.57 -3.63 -14.26
CA ALA A 279 2.47 -3.93 -15.69
C ALA A 279 1.18 -3.35 -16.31
N PHE A 280 0.03 -3.48 -15.61
CA PHE A 280 -1.24 -2.89 -16.02
C PHE A 280 -1.16 -1.35 -16.11
N ILE A 281 -0.57 -0.68 -15.12
CA ILE A 281 -0.34 0.79 -15.14
C ILE A 281 0.53 1.17 -16.34
N LYS A 282 1.50 0.33 -16.69
CA LYS A 282 2.36 0.50 -17.88
C LYS A 282 1.71 0.00 -19.19
N ARG A 283 0.40 -0.35 -19.16
CA ARG A 283 -0.41 -0.79 -20.30
C ARG A 283 0.10 -2.07 -20.97
N ARG A 284 0.60 -3.01 -20.16
CA ARG A 284 1.08 -4.32 -20.64
C ARG A 284 0.27 -5.45 -20.05
N GLY A 285 -0.04 -6.46 -20.88
CA GLY A 285 -0.77 -7.68 -20.49
C GLY A 285 0.12 -8.76 -19.89
N TYR A 286 1.39 -8.49 -19.69
CA TYR A 286 2.36 -9.43 -19.11
C TYR A 286 3.39 -8.71 -18.25
N VAL A 287 3.90 -9.44 -17.25
CA VAL A 287 4.93 -8.96 -16.33
C VAL A 287 6.31 -9.21 -16.92
N ILE A 288 7.20 -8.25 -16.76
CA ILE A 288 8.64 -8.37 -17.09
C ILE A 288 9.49 -8.23 -15.80
N PRO A 289 10.76 -8.64 -15.80
CA PRO A 289 11.63 -8.55 -14.63
C PRO A 289 11.72 -7.14 -14.04
N GLU A 290 11.68 -6.11 -14.89
CA GLU A 290 11.73 -4.70 -14.49
C GLU A 290 10.54 -4.30 -13.62
N ASP A 291 9.36 -4.90 -13.84
CA ASP A 291 8.17 -4.64 -13.02
C ASP A 291 8.36 -5.18 -11.60
N VAL A 292 8.94 -6.37 -11.49
CA VAL A 292 9.28 -6.97 -10.19
C VAL A 292 10.30 -6.09 -9.46
N ARG A 293 11.35 -5.65 -10.16
CA ARG A 293 12.39 -4.76 -9.60
C ARG A 293 11.84 -3.43 -9.14
N ALA A 294 10.90 -2.85 -9.90
CA ALA A 294 10.30 -1.56 -9.60
C ALA A 294 9.53 -1.55 -8.26
N VAL A 295 8.91 -2.67 -7.91
CA VAL A 295 8.09 -2.78 -6.68
C VAL A 295 8.82 -3.48 -5.52
N ALA A 296 9.98 -4.07 -5.77
CA ALA A 296 10.64 -4.96 -4.83
C ALA A 296 11.01 -4.28 -3.50
N HIS A 297 11.52 -3.04 -3.54
CA HIS A 297 11.85 -2.31 -2.32
C HIS A 297 10.62 -2.04 -1.45
N ASP A 298 9.52 -1.57 -2.04
CA ASP A 298 8.30 -1.27 -1.30
C ASP A 298 7.63 -2.53 -0.72
N VAL A 299 7.79 -3.66 -1.40
CA VAL A 299 7.25 -4.94 -0.92
C VAL A 299 8.13 -5.58 0.14
N LEU A 300 9.46 -5.48 0.05
CA LEU A 300 10.39 -6.28 0.85
C LEU A 300 10.97 -5.55 2.07
N ARG A 301 11.10 -4.20 2.04
CA ARG A 301 11.83 -3.46 3.10
C ARG A 301 11.31 -3.68 4.51
N HIS A 302 10.03 -3.97 4.69
CA HIS A 302 9.39 -4.23 5.99
C HIS A 302 9.22 -5.73 6.29
N ARG A 303 9.80 -6.59 5.45
CA ARG A 303 9.73 -8.05 5.54
C ARG A 303 11.08 -8.70 5.77
N ILE A 304 12.11 -7.88 5.92
CA ILE A 304 13.48 -8.31 6.22
C ILE A 304 13.86 -7.73 7.57
N GLY A 305 14.11 -8.59 8.53
CA GLY A 305 14.62 -8.19 9.85
C GLY A 305 16.12 -8.04 9.83
N LEU A 306 16.62 -6.91 10.30
CA LEU A 306 18.05 -6.64 10.45
C LEU A 306 18.58 -7.27 11.72
N SER A 307 19.83 -7.68 11.71
CA SER A 307 20.56 -8.09 12.89
C SER A 307 21.21 -6.89 13.58
N TYR A 308 21.59 -7.04 14.85
CA TYR A 308 22.40 -6.03 15.55
C TYR A 308 23.72 -5.74 14.83
N GLU A 309 24.28 -6.73 14.13
CA GLU A 309 25.49 -6.54 13.32
C GLU A 309 25.23 -5.63 12.13
N ALA A 310 24.10 -5.79 11.45
CA ALA A 310 23.68 -4.90 10.36
C ALA A 310 23.45 -3.46 10.86
N GLU A 311 22.74 -3.30 11.98
CA GLU A 311 22.49 -2.00 12.59
C GLU A 311 23.80 -1.31 13.03
N ALA A 312 24.73 -2.03 13.63
CA ALA A 312 26.03 -1.51 14.04
C ALA A 312 26.88 -1.06 12.84
N ASN A 313 26.70 -1.70 11.70
CA ASN A 313 27.38 -1.34 10.45
C ASN A 313 26.58 -0.31 9.61
N ASN A 314 25.45 0.22 10.12
CA ASN A 314 24.53 1.12 9.43
C ASN A 314 24.00 0.56 8.09
N ILE A 315 23.86 -0.77 7.98
CA ILE A 315 23.29 -1.43 6.82
C ILE A 315 21.76 -1.36 6.92
N THR A 316 21.13 -0.91 5.85
CA THR A 316 19.68 -0.73 5.75
C THR A 316 19.01 -1.90 5.04
N SER A 317 17.71 -2.09 5.28
CA SER A 317 16.92 -3.08 4.51
C SER A 317 16.90 -2.77 3.02
N GLU A 318 16.96 -1.47 2.63
CA GLU A 318 17.10 -1.02 1.25
C GLU A 318 18.37 -1.54 0.57
N GLU A 319 19.48 -1.47 1.28
CA GLU A 319 20.76 -1.94 0.75
C GLU A 319 20.76 -3.46 0.59
N ILE A 320 20.18 -4.20 1.55
CA ILE A 320 20.02 -5.65 1.45
C ILE A 320 19.15 -6.02 0.25
N VAL A 321 17.99 -5.39 0.10
CA VAL A 321 17.09 -5.61 -1.05
C VAL A 321 17.81 -5.31 -2.36
N SER A 322 18.55 -4.19 -2.43
CA SER A 322 19.31 -3.81 -3.61
C SER A 322 20.39 -4.84 -3.98
N GLN A 323 21.12 -5.38 -2.99
CA GLN A 323 22.12 -6.42 -3.23
C GLN A 323 21.48 -7.71 -3.75
N ILE A 324 20.34 -8.12 -3.18
CA ILE A 324 19.58 -9.30 -3.61
C ILE A 324 19.11 -9.14 -5.05
N ILE A 325 18.43 -8.03 -5.38
CA ILE A 325 17.90 -7.78 -6.72
C ILE A 325 19.00 -7.74 -7.78
N ASN A 326 20.19 -7.24 -7.42
CA ASN A 326 21.32 -7.14 -8.35
C ASN A 326 22.06 -8.48 -8.52
N LYS A 327 21.90 -9.40 -7.58
CA LYS A 327 22.61 -10.69 -7.59
C LYS A 327 21.78 -11.84 -8.14
N VAL A 328 20.48 -11.86 -7.87
CA VAL A 328 19.57 -12.88 -8.40
C VAL A 328 19.53 -12.79 -9.92
N GLU A 329 19.69 -13.94 -10.59
CA GLU A 329 19.71 -14.03 -12.04
C GLU A 329 18.37 -13.61 -12.64
N VAL A 330 18.44 -12.73 -13.64
CA VAL A 330 17.28 -12.24 -14.38
C VAL A 330 16.95 -13.20 -15.51
N PRO A 331 15.71 -13.67 -15.66
CA PRO A 331 15.33 -14.65 -16.69
C PRO A 331 15.39 -14.13 -18.11
#